data_8b3c27ba9f3b307d2c91d4526f9bf3e1
#
_entry.id   8b3c27ba9f3b307d2c91d4526f9bf3e1
#
_cell.length_a   1.000
_cell.length_b   1.000
_cell.length_c   1.000
_cell.angle_alpha   90.00
_cell.angle_beta   90.00
_cell.angle_gamma   90.00
#
_symmetry.space_group_name_H-M   'P 1'
#
loop_
_entity.id
_entity.type
_entity.pdbx_description
1 polymer ?
#
loop_
_entity_poly.entity_id
_entity_poly.type
_entity_poly.pdbx_seq_one_letter_code
_entity_poly.pdbx_strand_id
1 'polypeptide(L)'
;ELNEKGQFSRIYDKIPKREILPEGKCANVIMSYEDRPHNYDAWDINNYYTEKSWPVDDVQSIIVTENGPVRGCIRVERKYLDSTIVQYLYFYPELYRIDIRNEIDWKEKQILLRDYIPVDIHAAEATYEIQYGNVTRPTHYNTSWDFARFEVCAHKWIDISENGYGISVLNDCKYGCDIHNGEIGLT
;
A
#
# COMPACT_ATOMS: atom_id res chain seq x y z
N GLU A 1 -15.29 -4.79 2.52
CA GLU A 1 -16.17 -4.24 1.48
C GLU A 1 -15.31 -3.49 0.46
N LEU A 2 -15.72 -3.51 -0.81
CA LEU A 2 -15.07 -2.74 -1.87
C LEU A 2 -16.02 -1.64 -2.36
N ASN A 3 -15.44 -0.47 -2.68
CA ASN A 3 -16.16 0.60 -3.32
C ASN A 3 -16.08 0.50 -4.87
N GLU A 4 -16.73 1.41 -5.58
CA GLU A 4 -16.75 1.50 -7.05
C GLU A 4 -15.37 1.79 -7.68
N LYS A 5 -14.40 2.25 -6.88
CA LYS A 5 -13.02 2.48 -7.29
C LYS A 5 -12.13 1.25 -7.08
N GLY A 6 -12.68 0.12 -6.63
CA GLY A 6 -11.92 -1.09 -6.31
C GLY A 6 -11.01 -0.95 -5.09
N GLN A 7 -11.32 -0.01 -4.21
CA GLN A 7 -10.61 0.21 -2.95
C GLN A 7 -11.37 -0.47 -1.81
N PHE A 8 -10.66 -0.91 -0.79
CA PHE A 8 -11.29 -1.41 0.42
C PHE A 8 -11.87 -0.25 1.22
N SER A 9 -13.19 -0.11 1.19
CA SER A 9 -13.91 0.90 2.00
C SER A 9 -14.13 0.44 3.43
N ARG A 10 -14.04 -0.87 3.69
CA ARG A 10 -14.13 -1.45 5.02
C ARG A 10 -13.40 -2.78 5.10
N ILE A 11 -12.59 -2.96 6.14
CA ILE A 11 -11.98 -4.24 6.52
C ILE A 11 -12.24 -4.43 8.00
N TYR A 12 -13.05 -5.45 8.32
CA TYR A 12 -13.43 -5.78 9.70
C TYR A 12 -12.81 -7.10 10.12
N ASP A 13 -12.02 -7.06 11.17
CA ASP A 13 -11.44 -8.23 11.78
C ASP A 13 -12.44 -8.86 12.77
N LYS A 14 -12.90 -10.07 12.45
CA LYS A 14 -13.96 -10.77 13.20
C LYS A 14 -13.48 -11.36 14.52
N ILE A 15 -12.17 -11.64 14.66
CA ILE A 15 -11.62 -12.26 15.87
C ILE A 15 -11.54 -11.24 17.00
N PRO A 16 -10.79 -10.14 16.89
CA PRO A 16 -10.78 -9.09 17.90
C PRO A 16 -12.01 -8.18 17.83
N LYS A 17 -12.89 -8.35 16.81
CA LYS A 17 -14.08 -7.53 16.56
C LYS A 17 -13.73 -6.06 16.37
N ARG A 18 -12.79 -5.77 15.47
CA ARG A 18 -12.21 -4.45 15.26
C ARG A 18 -12.25 -4.04 13.79
N GLU A 19 -12.50 -2.77 13.52
CA GLU A 19 -12.23 -2.17 12.21
C GLU A 19 -10.72 -2.00 12.03
N ILE A 20 -10.24 -2.33 10.83
CA ILE A 20 -8.81 -2.19 10.50
C ILE A 20 -8.52 -0.78 9.98
N LEU A 21 -9.45 -0.23 9.20
CA LEU A 21 -9.28 1.08 8.58
C LEU A 21 -9.78 2.20 9.51
N PRO A 22 -9.10 3.35 9.55
CA PRO A 22 -9.64 4.55 10.19
C PRO A 22 -10.96 4.97 9.54
N GLU A 23 -11.83 5.61 10.32
CA GLU A 23 -13.13 6.09 9.84
C GLU A 23 -12.98 6.99 8.61
N GLY A 24 -13.76 6.70 7.56
CA GLY A 24 -13.76 7.45 6.31
C GLY A 24 -12.55 7.23 5.40
N LYS A 25 -11.61 6.36 5.77
CA LYS A 25 -10.47 6.02 4.93
C LYS A 25 -10.69 4.73 4.14
N CYS A 26 -10.06 4.64 2.98
CA CYS A 26 -10.02 3.43 2.16
C CYS A 26 -8.58 2.91 2.07
N ALA A 27 -8.42 1.59 1.91
CA ALA A 27 -7.12 0.97 1.62
C ALA A 27 -7.06 0.47 0.17
N ASN A 28 -5.87 0.14 -0.30
CA ASN A 28 -5.58 -0.15 -1.70
C ASN A 28 -5.89 1.09 -2.57
N VAL A 29 -5.40 2.23 -2.10
CA VAL A 29 -5.57 3.52 -2.77
C VAL A 29 -4.34 3.78 -3.61
N ILE A 30 -4.46 3.58 -4.92
CA ILE A 30 -3.36 3.78 -5.84
C ILE A 30 -3.28 5.27 -6.20
N MET A 31 -2.10 5.85 -5.99
CA MET A 31 -1.78 7.24 -6.31
C MET A 31 -0.58 7.31 -7.25
N SER A 32 -0.58 8.26 -8.13
CA SER A 32 0.56 8.62 -8.97
C SER A 32 1.11 9.99 -8.57
N TYR A 33 2.41 10.17 -8.73
CA TYR A 33 3.14 11.38 -8.34
C TYR A 33 4.08 11.82 -9.45
N GLU A 34 4.26 13.14 -9.61
CA GLU A 34 5.32 13.63 -10.49
C GLU A 34 6.68 13.33 -9.85
N ASP A 35 7.49 12.54 -10.54
CA ASP A 35 8.81 12.13 -10.08
C ASP A 35 9.89 12.72 -10.98
N ARG A 36 10.49 13.83 -10.53
CA ARG A 36 11.56 14.55 -11.26
C ARG A 36 12.70 14.88 -10.33
N PRO A 37 13.54 13.90 -9.98
CA PRO A 37 14.70 14.15 -9.13
C PRO A 37 15.71 15.06 -9.82
N HIS A 38 16.50 15.77 -9.03
CA HIS A 38 17.56 16.65 -9.56
C HIS A 38 18.63 15.89 -10.33
N ASN A 39 19.00 14.72 -9.85
CA ASN A 39 20.02 13.86 -10.42
C ASN A 39 19.56 12.41 -10.33
N TYR A 40 20.10 11.53 -11.18
CA TYR A 40 19.92 10.08 -11.10
C TYR A 40 18.45 9.65 -11.20
N ASP A 41 17.80 10.07 -12.26
CA ASP A 41 16.36 9.95 -12.54
C ASP A 41 15.73 8.58 -12.19
N ALA A 42 16.35 7.49 -12.45
CA ALA A 42 15.81 6.16 -12.09
C ALA A 42 16.36 5.61 -10.77
N TRP A 43 17.10 6.41 -10.02
CA TRP A 43 17.83 5.97 -8.84
C TRP A 43 17.42 6.69 -7.57
N ASP A 44 17.02 7.95 -7.66
CA ASP A 44 16.78 8.84 -6.54
C ASP A 44 15.34 9.37 -6.55
N ILE A 45 14.77 9.56 -5.37
CA ILE A 45 13.48 10.19 -5.15
C ILE A 45 13.70 11.41 -4.25
N ASN A 46 13.16 12.55 -4.62
CA ASN A 46 13.20 13.74 -3.78
C ASN A 46 11.93 13.90 -2.96
N ASN A 47 12.05 14.39 -1.75
CA ASN A 47 10.95 14.54 -0.80
C ASN A 47 9.79 15.41 -1.31
N TYR A 48 10.00 16.28 -2.28
CA TYR A 48 8.96 17.12 -2.88
C TYR A 48 8.10 16.40 -3.93
N TYR A 49 8.33 15.10 -4.20
CA TYR A 49 7.47 14.35 -5.12
C TYR A 49 5.99 14.39 -4.68
N THR A 50 5.72 14.53 -3.38
CA THR A 50 4.38 14.60 -2.82
C THR A 50 3.61 15.88 -3.17
N GLU A 51 4.27 16.91 -3.70
CA GLU A 51 3.62 18.19 -4.04
C GLU A 51 2.62 18.08 -5.20
N LYS A 52 2.82 17.07 -6.08
CA LYS A 52 1.90 16.82 -7.19
C LYS A 52 1.51 15.36 -7.26
N SER A 53 0.24 15.11 -7.04
CA SER A 53 -0.31 13.75 -7.05
C SER A 53 -1.66 13.68 -7.76
N TRP A 54 -1.98 12.50 -8.28
CA TRP A 54 -3.25 12.20 -8.91
C TRP A 54 -3.72 10.82 -8.50
N PRO A 55 -5.04 10.64 -8.22
CA PRO A 55 -5.58 9.31 -7.96
C PRO A 55 -5.59 8.48 -9.25
N VAL A 56 -5.33 7.19 -9.10
CA VAL A 56 -5.47 6.19 -10.17
C VAL A 56 -6.79 5.46 -9.95
N ASP A 57 -7.89 6.12 -10.27
CA ASP A 57 -9.24 5.67 -9.97
C ASP A 57 -10.16 5.56 -11.20
N ASP A 58 -9.60 5.63 -12.43
CA ASP A 58 -10.34 5.36 -13.66
C ASP A 58 -10.55 3.85 -13.85
N VAL A 59 -11.57 3.33 -13.18
CA VAL A 59 -11.92 1.91 -13.17
C VAL A 59 -12.68 1.54 -14.43
N GLN A 60 -12.14 0.59 -15.18
CA GLN A 60 -12.76 0.04 -16.40
C GLN A 60 -13.69 -1.14 -16.10
N SER A 61 -13.32 -1.97 -15.12
CA SER A 61 -14.15 -3.10 -14.70
C SER A 61 -13.84 -3.58 -13.28
N ILE A 62 -14.87 -4.07 -12.59
CA ILE A 62 -14.78 -4.84 -11.35
C ILE A 62 -15.59 -6.11 -11.55
N ILE A 63 -14.95 -7.27 -11.55
CA ILE A 63 -15.55 -8.55 -11.90
C ILE A 63 -15.16 -9.61 -10.87
N VAL A 64 -16.15 -10.37 -10.38
CA VAL A 64 -15.87 -11.59 -9.59
C VAL A 64 -15.44 -12.68 -10.58
N THR A 65 -14.18 -13.07 -10.51
CA THR A 65 -13.59 -14.10 -11.40
C THR A 65 -13.57 -15.48 -10.76
N GLU A 66 -13.56 -15.55 -9.43
CA GLU A 66 -13.65 -16.80 -8.70
C GLU A 66 -14.62 -16.65 -7.51
N ASN A 67 -15.49 -17.63 -7.34
CA ASN A 67 -16.43 -17.70 -6.22
C ASN A 67 -16.55 -19.15 -5.74
N GLY A 68 -15.45 -19.72 -5.31
CA GLY A 68 -15.38 -21.10 -4.85
C GLY A 68 -15.27 -21.20 -3.33
N PRO A 69 -15.43 -22.41 -2.77
CA PRO A 69 -15.37 -22.61 -1.31
C PRO A 69 -13.96 -22.44 -0.74
N VAL A 70 -12.91 -22.57 -1.56
CA VAL A 70 -11.52 -22.47 -1.13
C VAL A 70 -11.02 -21.03 -1.25
N ARG A 71 -11.45 -20.31 -2.30
CA ARG A 71 -10.96 -18.96 -2.61
C ARG A 71 -12.01 -18.18 -3.39
N GLY A 72 -12.14 -16.91 -3.09
CA GLY A 72 -12.81 -15.92 -3.94
C GLY A 72 -11.79 -15.00 -4.60
N CYS A 73 -12.11 -14.48 -5.78
CA CYS A 73 -11.28 -13.50 -6.46
C CYS A 73 -12.12 -12.40 -7.10
N ILE A 74 -11.72 -11.15 -6.87
CA ILE A 74 -12.27 -9.98 -7.56
C ILE A 74 -11.14 -9.40 -8.41
N ARG A 75 -11.39 -9.26 -9.71
CA ARG A 75 -10.50 -8.58 -10.64
C ARG A 75 -10.95 -7.14 -10.80
N VAL A 76 -10.01 -6.21 -10.61
CA VAL A 76 -10.21 -4.78 -10.82
C VAL A 76 -9.26 -4.32 -11.90
N GLU A 77 -9.78 -3.69 -12.96
CA GLU A 77 -8.98 -3.11 -14.03
C GLU A 77 -9.10 -1.60 -14.02
N ARG A 78 -7.95 -0.92 -14.05
CA ARG A 78 -7.86 0.53 -14.10
C ARG A 78 -7.03 0.97 -15.29
N LYS A 79 -7.38 2.12 -15.83
CA LYS A 79 -6.57 2.81 -16.84
C LYS A 79 -5.95 4.06 -16.22
N TYR A 80 -4.72 4.36 -16.60
CA TYR A 80 -4.04 5.59 -16.23
C TYR A 80 -3.18 6.05 -17.40
N LEU A 81 -3.55 7.16 -18.06
CA LEU A 81 -2.93 7.64 -19.30
C LEU A 81 -2.82 6.52 -20.34
N ASP A 82 -1.58 6.12 -20.70
CA ASP A 82 -1.33 5.01 -21.63
C ASP A 82 -1.11 3.65 -20.93
N SER A 83 -1.16 3.64 -19.60
CA SER A 83 -0.88 2.49 -18.75
C SER A 83 -2.15 1.75 -18.34
N THR A 84 -2.01 0.46 -18.05
CA THR A 84 -3.09 -0.38 -17.52
C THR A 84 -2.64 -1.08 -16.25
N ILE A 85 -3.51 -1.08 -15.25
CA ILE A 85 -3.28 -1.75 -13.96
C ILE A 85 -4.42 -2.74 -13.72
N VAL A 86 -4.08 -4.00 -13.58
CA VAL A 86 -5.02 -5.07 -13.22
C VAL A 86 -4.64 -5.62 -11.86
N GLN A 87 -5.58 -5.58 -10.94
CA GLN A 87 -5.43 -6.19 -9.62
C GLN A 87 -6.34 -7.39 -9.49
N TYR A 88 -5.82 -8.48 -8.92
CA TYR A 88 -6.59 -9.64 -8.50
C TYR A 88 -6.56 -9.68 -6.98
N LEU A 89 -7.72 -9.48 -6.36
CA LEU A 89 -7.91 -9.45 -4.93
C LEU A 89 -8.42 -10.82 -4.49
N TYR A 90 -7.59 -11.60 -3.80
CA TYR A 90 -7.91 -12.95 -3.37
C TYR A 90 -8.31 -12.97 -1.90
N PHE A 91 -9.40 -13.67 -1.61
CA PHE A 91 -9.99 -13.84 -0.28
C PHE A 91 -10.09 -15.33 0.03
N TYR A 92 -9.72 -15.69 1.24
CA TYR A 92 -9.71 -17.08 1.71
C TYR A 92 -10.54 -17.22 2.98
N PRO A 93 -11.46 -18.20 3.07
CA PRO A 93 -12.25 -18.41 4.27
C PRO A 93 -11.42 -18.79 5.50
N GLU A 94 -10.33 -19.57 5.28
CA GLU A 94 -9.53 -20.17 6.34
C GLU A 94 -8.19 -19.45 6.59
N LEU A 95 -7.86 -18.42 5.78
CA LEU A 95 -6.59 -17.70 5.93
C LEU A 95 -6.84 -16.26 6.37
N TYR A 96 -6.01 -15.84 7.32
CA TYR A 96 -6.06 -14.51 7.92
C TYR A 96 -5.24 -13.49 7.11
N ARG A 97 -5.54 -13.43 5.82
CA ARG A 97 -4.87 -12.52 4.89
C ARG A 97 -5.72 -12.24 3.65
N ILE A 98 -5.38 -11.16 2.97
CA ILE A 98 -5.84 -10.80 1.63
C ILE A 98 -4.60 -10.79 0.74
N ASP A 99 -4.63 -11.51 -0.38
CA ASP A 99 -3.55 -11.43 -1.36
C ASP A 99 -3.96 -10.50 -2.50
N ILE A 100 -3.05 -9.59 -2.89
CA ILE A 100 -3.26 -8.65 -3.99
C ILE A 100 -2.18 -8.92 -5.03
N ARG A 101 -2.58 -9.48 -6.16
CA ARG A 101 -1.68 -9.65 -7.31
C ARG A 101 -1.88 -8.50 -8.26
N ASN A 102 -0.80 -7.81 -8.59
CA ASN A 102 -0.79 -6.70 -9.52
C ASN A 102 -0.16 -7.13 -10.85
N GLU A 103 -0.82 -6.81 -11.95
CA GLU A 103 -0.30 -6.89 -13.32
C GLU A 103 -0.34 -5.47 -13.88
N ILE A 104 0.85 -4.85 -14.03
CA ILE A 104 0.98 -3.45 -14.38
C ILE A 104 1.73 -3.33 -15.70
N ASP A 105 1.05 -2.84 -16.75
CA ASP A 105 1.67 -2.41 -18.01
C ASP A 105 1.92 -0.90 -17.92
N TRP A 106 3.06 -0.53 -17.31
CA TRP A 106 3.41 0.86 -17.04
C TRP A 106 4.18 1.49 -18.18
N LYS A 107 3.67 2.57 -18.74
CA LYS A 107 4.27 3.28 -19.89
C LYS A 107 4.68 4.71 -19.58
N GLU A 108 4.35 5.17 -18.37
CA GLU A 108 4.58 6.55 -17.97
C GLU A 108 6.05 6.78 -17.61
N LYS A 109 6.52 7.99 -17.88
CA LYS A 109 7.88 8.44 -17.55
C LYS A 109 7.81 9.54 -16.51
N GLN A 110 8.75 9.53 -15.56
CA GLN A 110 8.82 10.51 -14.46
C GLN A 110 7.52 10.58 -13.65
N ILE A 111 6.88 9.43 -13.48
CA ILE A 111 5.69 9.27 -12.64
C ILE A 111 5.91 8.07 -11.73
N LEU A 112 5.87 8.32 -10.42
CA LEU A 112 5.94 7.32 -9.37
C LEU A 112 4.52 6.81 -9.07
N LEU A 113 4.39 5.49 -8.88
CA LEU A 113 3.14 4.85 -8.49
C LEU A 113 3.26 4.34 -7.06
N ARG A 114 2.25 4.61 -6.23
CA ARG A 114 2.22 4.14 -4.85
C ARG A 114 0.85 3.59 -4.49
N ASP A 115 0.84 2.56 -3.64
CA ASP A 115 -0.37 2.03 -3.01
C ASP A 115 -0.39 2.35 -1.52
N TYR A 116 -1.53 2.85 -1.03
CA TYR A 116 -1.71 3.27 0.36
C TYR A 116 -2.70 2.39 1.11
N ILE A 117 -2.29 2.01 2.31
CA ILE A 117 -3.05 1.17 3.23
C ILE A 117 -3.09 1.86 4.60
N PRO A 118 -4.04 2.76 4.85
CA PRO A 118 -4.23 3.33 6.17
C PRO A 118 -4.76 2.29 7.14
N VAL A 119 -4.25 2.30 8.38
CA VAL A 119 -4.64 1.37 9.43
C VAL A 119 -4.90 2.12 10.74
N ASP A 120 -5.92 1.71 11.48
CA ASP A 120 -6.26 2.28 12.78
C ASP A 120 -5.40 1.66 13.89
N ILE A 121 -4.09 1.89 13.80
CA ILE A 121 -3.07 1.46 14.76
C ILE A 121 -2.24 2.65 15.17
N HIS A 122 -2.12 2.86 16.48
CA HIS A 122 -1.39 3.96 17.07
C HIS A 122 -0.05 3.47 17.65
N ALA A 123 0.98 3.49 16.83
CA ALA A 123 2.34 3.12 17.23
C ALA A 123 3.33 4.21 16.81
N ALA A 124 4.24 4.55 17.71
CA ALA A 124 5.30 5.52 17.46
C ALA A 124 6.42 4.97 16.57
N GLU A 125 6.47 3.66 16.40
CA GLU A 125 7.48 2.93 15.63
C GLU A 125 6.83 1.83 14.80
N ALA A 126 7.46 1.52 13.67
CA ALA A 126 7.10 0.40 12.81
C ALA A 126 8.33 -0.44 12.49
N THR A 127 8.14 -1.71 12.17
CA THR A 127 9.22 -2.67 11.92
C THR A 127 9.31 -2.98 10.44
N TYR A 128 10.53 -3.01 9.91
CA TYR A 128 10.83 -3.24 8.50
C TYR A 128 11.83 -4.40 8.39
N GLU A 129 11.51 -5.38 7.56
CA GLU A 129 12.42 -6.48 7.29
C GLU A 129 13.60 -5.99 6.46
N ILE A 130 14.79 -6.39 6.89
CA ILE A 130 16.06 -6.18 6.20
C ILE A 130 16.83 -7.51 6.13
N GLN A 131 18.00 -7.49 5.47
CA GLN A 131 18.86 -8.68 5.40
C GLN A 131 19.22 -9.17 6.81
N TYR A 132 18.97 -10.45 7.06
CA TYR A 132 19.28 -11.15 8.31
C TYR A 132 18.58 -10.62 9.56
N GLY A 133 17.51 -9.84 9.43
CA GLY A 133 16.80 -9.33 10.58
C GLY A 133 15.75 -8.28 10.23
N ASN A 134 15.57 -7.35 11.14
CA ASN A 134 14.65 -6.23 10.97
C ASN A 134 15.21 -4.96 11.60
N VAL A 135 14.62 -3.83 11.26
CA VAL A 135 14.93 -2.53 11.82
C VAL A 135 13.63 -1.81 12.19
N THR A 136 13.66 -1.13 13.31
CA THR A 136 12.54 -0.29 13.75
C THR A 136 12.80 1.16 13.32
N ARG A 137 11.77 1.83 12.81
CA ARG A 137 11.81 3.24 12.42
C ARG A 137 10.60 3.98 12.96
N PRO A 138 10.72 5.29 13.28
CA PRO A 138 9.60 6.10 13.73
C PRO A 138 8.53 6.26 12.66
N THR A 139 7.27 6.35 13.10
CA THR A 139 6.10 6.60 12.25
C THR A 139 5.71 8.08 12.19
N HIS A 140 6.62 8.98 12.57
CA HIS A 140 6.40 10.42 12.66
C HIS A 140 7.58 11.21 12.08
N TYR A 141 7.37 12.50 11.81
CA TYR A 141 8.37 13.44 11.30
C TYR A 141 8.77 14.49 12.34
N ASN A 142 9.00 14.09 13.59
CA ASN A 142 9.29 15.03 14.67
C ASN A 142 10.65 15.73 14.56
N THR A 143 11.58 15.12 13.84
CA THR A 143 12.91 15.68 13.61
C THR A 143 13.23 15.73 12.13
N SER A 144 14.23 16.53 11.73
CA SER A 144 14.73 16.55 10.35
C SER A 144 15.33 15.21 9.90
N TRP A 145 15.83 14.40 10.85
CA TRP A 145 16.28 13.04 10.59
C TRP A 145 15.12 12.10 10.23
N ASP A 146 14.00 12.23 10.93
CA ASP A 146 12.80 11.45 10.64
C ASP A 146 12.20 11.86 9.29
N PHE A 147 12.11 13.17 9.05
CA PHE A 147 11.64 13.70 7.77
C PHE A 147 12.50 13.24 6.59
N ALA A 148 13.81 13.10 6.76
CA ALA A 148 14.71 12.61 5.70
C ALA A 148 14.46 11.13 5.34
N ARG A 149 13.68 10.39 6.15
CA ARG A 149 13.29 9.00 5.90
C ARG A 149 11.88 8.90 5.32
N PHE A 150 11.51 9.83 4.45
CA PHE A 150 10.20 9.88 3.79
C PHE A 150 9.92 8.68 2.88
N GLU A 151 10.97 7.99 2.43
CA GLU A 151 10.93 6.73 1.71
C GLU A 151 12.09 5.87 2.21
N VAL A 152 11.82 4.62 2.54
CA VAL A 152 12.82 3.69 3.07
C VAL A 152 12.72 2.33 2.36
N CYS A 153 13.72 1.49 2.55
CA CYS A 153 13.74 0.16 1.99
C CYS A 153 13.30 -0.88 3.04
N ALA A 154 12.41 -1.78 2.63
CA ALA A 154 12.17 -3.06 3.29
C ALA A 154 12.17 -4.16 2.21
N HIS A 155 12.35 -5.44 2.57
CA HIS A 155 12.40 -6.49 1.54
C HIS A 155 11.08 -7.27 1.45
N LYS A 156 10.76 -8.10 2.44
CA LYS A 156 9.64 -9.04 2.34
C LYS A 156 8.42 -8.62 3.12
N TRP A 157 8.60 -7.84 4.18
CA TRP A 157 7.49 -7.41 5.00
C TRP A 157 7.80 -6.12 5.76
N ILE A 158 6.74 -5.40 6.04
CA ILE A 158 6.69 -4.27 6.96
C ILE A 158 5.53 -4.47 7.92
N ASP A 159 5.66 -4.00 9.14
CA ASP A 159 4.70 -4.21 10.22
C ASP A 159 4.51 -2.94 11.04
N ILE A 160 3.27 -2.66 11.36
CA ILE A 160 2.91 -1.68 12.38
C ILE A 160 2.01 -2.36 13.42
N SER A 161 2.45 -2.30 14.68
CA SER A 161 1.78 -2.99 15.78
C SER A 161 1.69 -2.12 17.02
N GLU A 162 0.59 -2.27 17.72
CA GLU A 162 0.36 -1.75 19.08
C GLU A 162 0.16 -2.93 20.04
N ASN A 163 -0.06 -2.65 21.33
CA ASN A 163 -0.21 -3.72 22.31
C ASN A 163 -1.39 -4.67 21.97
N GLY A 164 -1.06 -5.88 21.56
CA GLY A 164 -2.01 -6.95 21.30
C GLY A 164 -2.66 -6.96 19.90
N TYR A 165 -2.27 -6.02 19.01
CA TYR A 165 -2.79 -5.99 17.64
C TYR A 165 -1.78 -5.39 16.66
N GLY A 166 -1.76 -5.89 15.42
CA GLY A 166 -0.88 -5.38 14.38
C GLY A 166 -1.31 -5.76 12.98
N ILE A 167 -0.80 -5.04 12.01
CA ILE A 167 -1.00 -5.30 10.59
C ILE A 167 0.37 -5.35 9.91
N SER A 168 0.56 -6.39 9.11
CA SER A 168 1.76 -6.54 8.28
C SER A 168 1.38 -6.50 6.81
N VAL A 169 2.19 -5.81 6.00
CA VAL A 169 2.15 -5.88 4.55
C VAL A 169 3.34 -6.69 4.08
N LEU A 170 3.05 -7.76 3.35
CA LEU A 170 4.06 -8.62 2.75
C LEU A 170 4.15 -8.31 1.26
N ASN A 171 5.36 -8.26 0.72
CA ASN A 171 5.56 -8.07 -0.71
C ASN A 171 6.70 -8.94 -1.24
N ASP A 172 6.74 -9.21 -2.53
CA ASP A 172 7.74 -10.07 -3.16
C ASP A 172 8.78 -9.31 -4.00
N CYS A 173 8.50 -8.08 -4.40
CA CYS A 173 9.35 -7.38 -5.37
C CYS A 173 9.43 -5.84 -5.22
N LYS A 174 8.61 -5.22 -4.37
CA LYS A 174 8.58 -3.76 -4.17
C LYS A 174 9.21 -3.39 -2.84
N TYR A 175 10.36 -2.72 -2.89
CA TYR A 175 11.19 -2.49 -1.70
C TYR A 175 11.07 -1.08 -1.14
N GLY A 176 10.58 -0.12 -1.93
CA GLY A 176 10.30 1.23 -1.46
C GLY A 176 9.02 1.27 -0.63
N CYS A 177 9.09 1.84 0.55
CA CYS A 177 7.96 1.93 1.46
C CYS A 177 8.14 3.02 2.50
N ASP A 178 7.04 3.40 3.13
CA ASP A 178 7.04 4.20 4.36
C ASP A 178 5.84 3.85 5.23
N ILE A 179 5.92 4.18 6.51
CA ILE A 179 4.78 4.13 7.42
C ILE A 179 4.75 5.44 8.21
N HIS A 180 3.72 6.24 7.99
CA HIS A 180 3.53 7.50 8.69
C HIS A 180 2.09 7.68 9.17
N ASN A 181 1.94 8.09 10.44
CA ASN A 181 0.64 8.38 11.03
C ASN A 181 -0.41 7.28 10.82
N GLY A 182 -0.01 6.01 10.90
CA GLY A 182 -0.89 4.88 10.66
C GLY A 182 -1.22 4.62 9.18
N GLU A 183 -0.51 5.22 8.24
CA GLU A 183 -0.66 4.94 6.81
C GLU A 183 0.58 4.24 6.26
N ILE A 184 0.39 3.09 5.66
CA ILE A 184 1.44 2.29 5.01
C ILE A 184 1.44 2.65 3.53
N GLY A 185 2.57 3.14 3.03
CA GLY A 185 2.81 3.38 1.61
C GLY A 185 3.77 2.34 1.03
N LEU A 186 3.44 1.79 -0.14
CA LEU A 186 4.27 0.84 -0.90
C LEU A 186 4.51 1.41 -2.30
N THR A 187 5.77 1.46 -2.74
CA THR A 187 6.18 2.04 -4.03
C THR A 187 6.54 0.94 -5.03
#